data_f1de4474408f2484f4505be1034f593c
#
_entry.id   f1de4474408f2484f4505be1034f593c
#
_cell.length_a   1.000
_cell.length_b   1.000
_cell.length_c   1.000
_cell.angle_alpha   90.00
_cell.angle_beta   90.00
_cell.angle_gamma   90.00
#
_symmetry.space_group_name_H-M   'P 1'
#
loop_
_entity.id
_entity.type
_entity.pdbx_description
1 polymer ?
#
loop_
_entity_poly.entity_id
_entity_poly.type
_entity_poly.pdbx_seq_one_letter_code
_entity_poly.pdbx_strand_id
1 'polypeptide(L)'
;MEALKFVEDSQYQYLEIHSYPMLPSWYWNKNIKQQKIYQYCGKDVYFINDQHVIFNQIHGNYAKISIITIDLTTYDRWLVKYNGFFGFGKTLKDANKDARLNASREIPLEIRIQHFIDTHSLFEEYTGQELFDWHDYLTGSCKAGKYKFCRDNNVDFNKKYTVLYFLNLVKDSYKPEIIEQVIKQYEKL
;
A
#
# COMPACT_ATOMS: atom_id res chain seq x y z
N MET A 1 0.67 -31.82 -14.63
CA MET A 1 1.46 -30.92 -13.77
C MET A 1 2.90 -31.02 -14.26
N GLU A 2 3.38 -29.98 -14.88
CA GLU A 2 4.78 -29.95 -15.30
C GLU A 2 5.68 -29.76 -14.09
N ALA A 3 6.83 -30.42 -14.11
CA ALA A 3 7.77 -30.42 -13.01
C ALA A 3 8.30 -29.00 -12.77
N LEU A 4 8.34 -28.62 -11.50
CA LEU A 4 9.02 -27.44 -11.05
C LEU A 4 10.49 -27.51 -11.50
N LYS A 5 10.93 -26.53 -12.28
CA LYS A 5 12.35 -26.33 -12.53
C LYS A 5 12.89 -25.32 -11.52
N PHE A 6 13.83 -25.78 -10.71
CA PHE A 6 14.69 -24.88 -9.95
C PHE A 6 15.70 -24.27 -10.92
N VAL A 7 15.66 -22.96 -11.04
CA VAL A 7 16.72 -22.20 -11.69
C VAL A 7 17.55 -21.61 -10.56
N GLU A 8 18.75 -22.16 -10.36
CA GLU A 8 19.75 -21.54 -9.49
C GLU A 8 20.35 -20.36 -10.24
N ASP A 9 19.97 -19.16 -9.85
CA ASP A 9 20.78 -17.99 -10.09
C ASP A 9 21.62 -17.72 -8.83
N SER A 10 22.75 -17.07 -8.96
CA SER A 10 23.81 -16.96 -7.95
C SER A 10 23.39 -16.54 -6.54
N GLN A 11 22.12 -16.17 -6.33
CA GLN A 11 21.57 -15.76 -5.03
C GLN A 11 20.15 -16.24 -4.73
N TYR A 12 19.39 -16.81 -5.70
CA TYR A 12 17.98 -17.16 -5.51
C TYR A 12 17.61 -18.45 -6.20
N GLN A 13 16.78 -19.27 -5.55
CA GLN A 13 16.10 -20.38 -6.20
C GLN A 13 14.80 -19.88 -6.81
N TYR A 14 14.67 -19.95 -8.12
CA TYR A 14 13.45 -19.66 -8.84
C TYR A 14 12.73 -20.95 -9.17
N LEU A 15 11.42 -20.97 -8.94
CA LEU A 15 10.55 -22.05 -9.34
C LEU A 15 9.76 -21.61 -10.57
N GLU A 16 10.06 -22.16 -11.74
CA GLU A 16 9.38 -21.86 -12.98
C GLU A 16 8.23 -22.84 -13.22
N ILE A 17 7.02 -22.34 -13.46
CA ILE A 17 5.85 -23.15 -13.75
C ILE A 17 5.41 -22.93 -15.18
N HIS A 18 5.02 -24.05 -15.80
CA HIS A 18 4.46 -24.06 -17.13
C HIS A 18 2.93 -24.25 -17.17
N SER A 19 2.22 -24.27 -16.05
CA SER A 19 0.76 -24.33 -15.98
C SER A 19 0.17 -23.19 -15.17
N TYR A 20 -0.92 -22.60 -15.68
CA TYR A 20 -1.65 -21.55 -15.02
C TYR A 20 -2.71 -22.18 -14.09
N PRO A 21 -2.62 -22.00 -12.75
CA PRO A 21 -3.70 -22.41 -11.87
C PRO A 21 -4.93 -21.54 -12.11
N MET A 22 -6.11 -22.08 -11.78
CA MET A 22 -7.33 -21.28 -11.77
C MET A 22 -7.21 -20.19 -10.71
N LEU A 23 -7.06 -18.95 -11.16
CA LEU A 23 -7.09 -17.78 -10.28
C LEU A 23 -8.49 -17.62 -9.68
N PRO A 24 -8.60 -17.22 -8.41
CA PRO A 24 -9.90 -16.86 -7.84
C PRO A 24 -10.62 -15.82 -8.71
N SER A 25 -11.93 -15.92 -8.87
CA SER A 25 -12.72 -15.07 -9.77
C SER A 25 -12.51 -13.55 -9.49
N TRP A 26 -12.30 -13.16 -8.24
CA TRP A 26 -12.05 -11.78 -7.85
C TRP A 26 -10.63 -11.29 -8.18
N TYR A 27 -9.70 -12.20 -8.48
CA TYR A 27 -8.35 -11.85 -8.87
C TYR A 27 -8.27 -11.35 -10.32
N TRP A 28 -9.18 -11.83 -11.19
CA TRP A 28 -9.20 -11.45 -12.59
C TRP A 28 -9.52 -9.97 -12.74
N ASN A 29 -8.49 -9.19 -13.09
CA ASN A 29 -8.64 -7.82 -13.55
C ASN A 29 -8.11 -7.75 -14.98
N LYS A 30 -8.87 -7.11 -15.90
CA LYS A 30 -8.52 -6.97 -17.32
C LYS A 30 -7.12 -6.34 -17.57
N ASN A 31 -6.56 -5.68 -16.55
CA ASN A 31 -5.26 -5.01 -16.61
C ASN A 31 -4.09 -5.83 -16.07
N ILE A 32 -4.31 -7.04 -15.57
CA ILE A 32 -3.22 -7.90 -15.10
C ILE A 32 -2.65 -8.63 -16.32
N LYS A 33 -1.65 -8.02 -16.94
CA LYS A 33 -0.84 -8.67 -17.98
C LYS A 33 -0.09 -9.84 -17.34
N GLN A 34 -0.20 -11.01 -17.99
CA GLN A 34 0.51 -12.26 -17.75
C GLN A 34 1.52 -12.23 -16.59
N GLN A 35 1.06 -12.61 -15.40
CA GLN A 35 1.96 -12.79 -14.27
C GLN A 35 2.56 -14.19 -14.34
N LYS A 36 3.86 -14.27 -14.14
CA LYS A 36 4.52 -15.57 -13.98
C LYS A 36 4.01 -16.21 -12.69
N ILE A 37 3.56 -17.45 -12.79
CA ILE A 37 3.02 -18.20 -11.68
C ILE A 37 4.04 -19.26 -11.31
N TYR A 38 4.35 -19.33 -10.02
CA TYR A 38 5.33 -20.25 -9.47
C TYR A 38 4.64 -21.18 -8.47
N GLN A 39 5.25 -22.33 -8.15
CA GLN A 39 4.82 -23.17 -7.03
C GLN A 39 5.87 -23.15 -5.93
N TYR A 40 5.42 -23.09 -4.69
CA TYR A 40 6.24 -23.18 -3.50
C TYR A 40 5.65 -24.21 -2.55
N CYS A 41 6.41 -25.26 -2.24
CA CYS A 41 5.94 -26.38 -1.41
C CYS A 41 4.61 -26.99 -1.90
N GLY A 42 4.46 -27.15 -3.21
CA GLY A 42 3.24 -27.70 -3.83
C GLY A 42 2.03 -26.76 -3.86
N LYS A 43 2.18 -25.51 -3.46
CA LYS A 43 1.14 -24.48 -3.54
C LYS A 43 1.43 -23.49 -4.64
N ASP A 44 0.40 -23.02 -5.31
CA ASP A 44 0.53 -22.01 -6.36
C ASP A 44 0.90 -20.65 -5.76
N VAL A 45 1.85 -19.98 -6.41
CA VAL A 45 2.35 -18.66 -6.02
C VAL A 45 1.90 -17.63 -7.04
N TYR A 46 1.40 -16.52 -6.54
CA TYR A 46 0.91 -15.38 -7.33
C TYR A 46 1.80 -14.16 -7.08
N PHE A 47 1.94 -13.30 -8.08
CA PHE A 47 2.68 -12.06 -7.93
C PHE A 47 1.72 -10.88 -7.88
N ILE A 48 1.63 -10.21 -6.72
CA ILE A 48 0.69 -9.12 -6.46
C ILE A 48 1.45 -7.96 -5.82
N ASN A 49 1.44 -6.78 -6.45
CA ASN A 49 2.12 -5.57 -5.93
C ASN A 49 3.55 -5.89 -5.47
N ASP A 50 4.35 -6.48 -6.34
CA ASP A 50 5.76 -6.87 -6.13
C ASP A 50 6.00 -7.87 -4.98
N GLN A 51 4.96 -8.61 -4.56
CA GLN A 51 5.05 -9.65 -3.55
C GLN A 51 4.68 -11.02 -4.12
N HIS A 52 5.44 -12.06 -3.77
CA HIS A 52 5.09 -13.45 -4.03
C HIS A 52 4.13 -13.95 -2.95
N VAL A 53 2.94 -14.37 -3.34
CA VAL A 53 1.80 -14.62 -2.47
C VAL A 53 1.25 -16.03 -2.67
N ILE A 54 1.02 -16.74 -1.56
CA ILE A 54 0.27 -17.98 -1.51
C ILE A 54 -1.08 -17.72 -0.87
N PHE A 55 -2.18 -18.08 -1.52
CA PHE A 55 -3.51 -18.02 -0.92
C PHE A 55 -3.74 -19.19 0.03
N ASN A 56 -3.98 -18.87 1.32
CA ASN A 56 -4.32 -19.87 2.32
C ASN A 56 -5.85 -20.04 2.46
N GLN A 57 -6.58 -18.91 2.45
CA GLN A 57 -8.03 -18.89 2.58
C GLN A 57 -8.59 -17.65 1.89
N ILE A 58 -9.62 -17.83 1.06
CA ILE A 58 -10.24 -16.76 0.27
C ILE A 58 -11.68 -16.57 0.70
N HIS A 59 -12.08 -15.30 0.90
CA HIS A 59 -13.43 -14.90 1.30
C HIS A 59 -13.87 -13.67 0.51
N GLY A 60 -14.59 -13.86 -0.59
CA GLY A 60 -15.07 -12.75 -1.40
C GLY A 60 -13.93 -11.84 -1.89
N ASN A 61 -13.83 -10.64 -1.36
CA ASN A 61 -12.84 -9.64 -1.74
C ASN A 61 -11.62 -9.55 -0.79
N TYR A 62 -11.47 -10.51 0.14
CA TYR A 62 -10.31 -10.58 1.02
C TYR A 62 -9.81 -12.02 1.19
N ALA A 63 -8.56 -12.17 1.57
CA ALA A 63 -7.93 -13.48 1.76
C ALA A 63 -6.91 -13.45 2.91
N LYS A 64 -6.71 -14.61 3.54
CA LYS A 64 -5.49 -14.91 4.30
C LYS A 64 -4.45 -15.45 3.33
N ILE A 65 -3.26 -14.90 3.40
CA ILE A 65 -2.15 -15.21 2.51
C ILE A 65 -0.86 -15.44 3.30
N SER A 66 0.07 -16.16 2.68
CA SER A 66 1.47 -16.16 3.09
C SER A 66 2.30 -15.44 2.03
N ILE A 67 3.14 -14.50 2.44
CA ILE A 67 4.10 -13.82 1.55
C ILE A 67 5.42 -14.56 1.66
N ILE A 68 6.02 -14.87 0.51
CA ILE A 68 7.34 -15.51 0.41
C ILE A 68 8.39 -14.40 0.40
N THR A 69 9.35 -14.49 1.28
CA THR A 69 10.47 -13.56 1.37
C THR A 69 11.62 -14.00 0.46
N ILE A 70 12.62 -13.15 0.31
CA ILE A 70 13.80 -13.40 -0.53
C ILE A 70 14.64 -14.59 -0.05
N ASP A 71 14.62 -14.89 1.26
CA ASP A 71 15.27 -16.03 1.89
C ASP A 71 14.38 -17.29 1.89
N LEU A 72 13.30 -17.27 1.10
CA LEU A 72 12.34 -18.36 0.95
C LEU A 72 11.60 -18.74 2.26
N THR A 73 11.57 -17.87 3.26
CA THR A 73 10.67 -18.01 4.39
C THR A 73 9.30 -17.41 4.07
N THR A 74 8.31 -17.73 4.89
CA THR A 74 6.96 -17.18 4.70
C THR A 74 6.46 -16.51 5.96
N TYR A 75 5.61 -15.49 5.78
CA TYR A 75 4.88 -14.86 6.87
C TYR A 75 3.44 -14.53 6.46
N ASP A 76 2.52 -14.64 7.40
CA ASP A 76 1.09 -14.48 7.13
C ASP A 76 0.67 -13.02 7.09
N ARG A 77 -0.26 -12.73 6.17
CA ARG A 77 -0.89 -11.41 5.99
C ARG A 77 -2.36 -11.57 5.59
N TRP A 78 -3.06 -10.46 5.70
CA TRP A 78 -4.34 -10.24 5.03
C TRP A 78 -4.10 -9.53 3.70
N LEU A 79 -4.86 -9.93 2.70
CA LEU A 79 -4.96 -9.30 1.39
C LEU A 79 -6.40 -8.86 1.18
N VAL A 80 -6.61 -7.63 0.75
CA VAL A 80 -7.93 -7.09 0.37
C VAL A 80 -7.85 -6.56 -1.05
N LYS A 81 -8.91 -6.77 -1.83
CA LYS A 81 -9.13 -6.13 -3.13
C LYS A 81 -10.24 -5.08 -3.00
N TYR A 82 -9.95 -3.85 -3.37
CA TYR A 82 -10.89 -2.74 -3.38
C TYR A 82 -10.79 -1.97 -4.70
N ASN A 83 -11.89 -1.87 -5.46
CA ASN A 83 -11.93 -1.20 -6.77
C ASN A 83 -10.81 -1.63 -7.74
N GLY A 84 -10.46 -2.91 -7.75
CA GLY A 84 -9.40 -3.44 -8.60
C GLY A 84 -7.99 -3.36 -8.01
N PHE A 85 -7.79 -2.66 -6.88
CA PHE A 85 -6.51 -2.48 -6.22
C PHE A 85 -6.35 -3.43 -5.03
N PHE A 86 -5.13 -3.87 -4.81
CA PHE A 86 -4.80 -4.76 -3.71
C PHE A 86 -4.12 -3.99 -2.57
N GLY A 87 -4.39 -4.43 -1.34
CA GLY A 87 -3.72 -3.93 -0.14
C GLY A 87 -3.37 -5.06 0.81
N PHE A 88 -2.24 -4.93 1.49
CA PHE A 88 -1.69 -5.90 2.44
C PHE A 88 -1.72 -5.35 3.87
N GLY A 89 -1.96 -6.24 4.83
CA GLY A 89 -1.93 -5.84 6.25
C GLY A 89 -1.70 -6.99 7.20
N LYS A 90 -1.23 -6.66 8.42
CA LYS A 90 -1.18 -7.64 9.52
C LYS A 90 -2.58 -8.01 10.00
N THR A 91 -3.51 -7.07 9.90
CA THR A 91 -4.93 -7.27 10.17
C THR A 91 -5.76 -7.01 8.91
N LEU A 92 -7.00 -7.48 8.89
CA LEU A 92 -7.94 -7.19 7.81
C LEU A 92 -8.21 -5.68 7.68
N LYS A 93 -8.25 -4.96 8.80
CA LYS A 93 -8.41 -3.49 8.83
C LYS A 93 -7.25 -2.79 8.13
N ASP A 94 -6.01 -3.20 8.42
CA ASP A 94 -4.82 -2.63 7.78
C ASP A 94 -4.79 -2.91 6.28
N ALA A 95 -5.13 -4.14 5.88
CA ALA A 95 -5.18 -4.51 4.47
C ALA A 95 -6.25 -3.71 3.69
N ASN A 96 -7.44 -3.50 4.31
CA ASN A 96 -8.49 -2.68 3.71
C ASN A 96 -8.07 -1.21 3.59
N LYS A 97 -7.41 -0.65 4.61
CA LYS A 97 -6.86 0.71 4.55
C LYS A 97 -5.83 0.85 3.43
N ASP A 98 -4.93 -0.12 3.28
CA ASP A 98 -3.91 -0.14 2.25
C ASP A 98 -4.51 -0.26 0.83
N ALA A 99 -5.51 -1.14 0.64
CA ALA A 99 -6.21 -1.28 -0.63
C ALA A 99 -6.95 0.01 -1.05
N ARG A 100 -7.61 0.69 -0.09
CA ARG A 100 -8.26 1.98 -0.34
C ARG A 100 -7.26 3.08 -0.68
N LEU A 101 -6.11 3.11 0.00
CA LEU A 101 -5.04 4.04 -0.30
C LEU A 101 -4.49 3.83 -1.71
N ASN A 102 -4.27 2.57 -2.11
CA ASN A 102 -3.81 2.24 -3.45
C ASN A 102 -4.85 2.63 -4.52
N ALA A 103 -6.14 2.39 -4.27
CA ALA A 103 -7.22 2.82 -5.15
C ALA A 103 -7.31 4.36 -5.25
N SER A 104 -7.06 5.06 -4.17
CA SER A 104 -7.15 6.52 -4.14
C SER A 104 -6.06 7.24 -4.94
N ARG A 105 -4.95 6.56 -5.20
CA ARG A 105 -3.85 7.10 -6.03
C ARG A 105 -4.23 7.33 -7.49
N GLU A 106 -5.28 6.67 -7.97
CA GLU A 106 -5.86 6.91 -9.30
C GLU A 106 -6.74 8.17 -9.36
N ILE A 107 -7.10 8.74 -8.21
CA ILE A 107 -7.81 10.01 -8.16
C ILE A 107 -6.80 11.12 -8.48
N PRO A 108 -7.11 12.05 -9.42
CA PRO A 108 -6.24 13.17 -9.74
C PRO A 108 -5.81 13.94 -8.49
N LEU A 109 -4.56 14.39 -8.48
CA LEU A 109 -3.96 15.04 -7.31
C LEU A 109 -4.74 16.28 -6.88
N GLU A 110 -5.21 17.07 -7.85
CA GLU A 110 -5.98 18.29 -7.62
C GLU A 110 -7.27 18.01 -6.85
N ILE A 111 -7.95 16.91 -7.19
CA ILE A 111 -9.18 16.47 -6.49
C ILE A 111 -8.84 16.02 -5.07
N ARG A 112 -7.72 15.32 -4.87
CA ARG A 112 -7.27 14.91 -3.52
C ARG A 112 -6.90 16.10 -2.65
N ILE A 113 -6.23 17.10 -3.21
CA ILE A 113 -5.90 18.36 -2.53
C ILE A 113 -7.18 19.10 -2.16
N GLN A 114 -8.10 19.26 -3.09
CA GLN A 114 -9.38 19.95 -2.81
C GLN A 114 -10.16 19.25 -1.70
N HIS A 115 -10.23 17.90 -1.73
CA HIS A 115 -10.90 17.15 -0.69
C HIS A 115 -10.23 17.33 0.69
N PHE A 116 -8.90 17.42 0.76
CA PHE A 116 -8.21 17.73 2.00
C PHE A 116 -8.62 19.11 2.54
N ILE A 117 -8.61 20.12 1.69
CA ILE A 117 -8.94 21.51 2.05
C ILE A 117 -10.40 21.65 2.48
N ASP A 118 -11.33 20.98 1.78
CA ASP A 118 -12.76 21.01 2.11
C ASP A 118 -13.08 20.37 3.46
N THR A 119 -12.23 19.44 3.93
CA THR A 119 -12.46 18.67 5.15
C THR A 119 -11.58 19.09 6.32
N HIS A 120 -10.56 19.92 6.09
CA HIS A 120 -9.58 20.32 7.09
C HIS A 120 -9.34 21.82 7.07
N SER A 121 -9.76 22.49 8.11
CA SER A 121 -9.49 23.91 8.31
C SER A 121 -8.04 24.13 8.74
N LEU A 122 -7.40 25.19 8.20
CA LEU A 122 -5.98 25.51 8.43
C LEU A 122 -5.63 25.65 9.91
N PHE A 123 -6.56 26.20 10.71
CA PHE A 123 -6.36 26.53 12.13
C PHE A 123 -7.02 25.54 13.10
N GLU A 124 -7.78 24.58 12.61
CA GLU A 124 -8.34 23.53 13.45
C GLU A 124 -7.33 22.42 13.74
N GLU A 125 -7.54 21.72 14.84
CA GLU A 125 -6.67 20.67 15.32
C GLU A 125 -7.18 19.27 14.97
N TYR A 126 -6.33 18.47 14.40
CA TYR A 126 -6.55 17.06 14.03
C TYR A 126 -5.46 16.20 14.66
N THR A 127 -5.75 14.91 14.85
CA THR A 127 -4.75 13.99 15.40
C THR A 127 -3.56 13.84 14.43
N GLY A 128 -2.36 13.64 14.97
CA GLY A 128 -1.18 13.35 14.15
C GLY A 128 -1.41 12.15 13.22
N GLN A 129 -2.14 11.13 13.69
CA GLN A 129 -2.49 9.97 12.86
C GLN A 129 -3.32 10.37 11.63
N GLU A 130 -4.33 11.22 11.81
CA GLU A 130 -5.21 11.69 10.73
C GLU A 130 -4.45 12.52 9.70
N LEU A 131 -3.64 13.48 10.17
CA LEU A 131 -2.85 14.34 9.29
C LEU A 131 -1.80 13.54 8.50
N PHE A 132 -1.15 12.55 9.11
CA PHE A 132 -0.22 11.68 8.40
C PHE A 132 -0.92 10.67 7.46
N ASP A 133 -2.15 10.28 7.74
CA ASP A 133 -2.96 9.48 6.82
C ASP A 133 -3.30 10.30 5.56
N TRP A 134 -3.58 11.59 5.72
CA TRP A 134 -3.75 12.52 4.60
C TRP A 134 -2.44 12.77 3.84
N HIS A 135 -1.32 12.90 4.54
CA HIS A 135 -0.01 12.99 3.89
C HIS A 135 0.26 11.76 3.01
N ASP A 136 0.01 10.56 3.52
CA ASP A 136 0.13 9.31 2.74
C ASP A 136 -0.81 9.31 1.52
N TYR A 137 -2.05 9.77 1.70
CA TYR A 137 -3.05 9.87 0.64
C TYR A 137 -2.65 10.84 -0.46
N LEU A 138 -2.08 11.99 -0.11
CA LEU A 138 -1.64 13.02 -1.05
C LEU A 138 -0.34 12.62 -1.76
N THR A 139 0.67 12.22 -1.01
CA THR A 139 2.04 12.04 -1.52
C THR A 139 2.40 10.61 -1.92
N GLY A 140 1.67 9.63 -1.39
CA GLY A 140 2.01 8.21 -1.54
C GLY A 140 3.20 7.77 -0.69
N SER A 141 3.48 8.47 0.41
CA SER A 141 4.57 8.10 1.32
C SER A 141 4.37 6.70 1.91
N CYS A 142 5.47 6.05 2.25
CA CYS A 142 5.41 4.70 2.82
C CYS A 142 5.39 4.72 4.35
N LYS A 143 4.80 3.68 4.95
CA LYS A 143 4.73 3.54 6.43
C LYS A 143 6.09 3.66 7.11
N ALA A 144 7.15 3.06 6.55
CA ALA A 144 8.49 3.11 7.14
C ALA A 144 9.04 4.54 7.17
N GLY A 145 8.87 5.29 6.07
CA GLY A 145 9.26 6.70 5.99
C GLY A 145 8.50 7.57 6.98
N LYS A 146 7.18 7.37 7.09
CA LYS A 146 6.33 8.05 8.07
C LYS A 146 6.82 7.84 9.52
N TYR A 147 7.00 6.58 9.94
CA TYR A 147 7.48 6.31 11.30
C TYR A 147 8.88 6.85 11.58
N LYS A 148 9.79 6.79 10.58
CA LYS A 148 11.11 7.39 10.71
C LYS A 148 10.98 8.91 10.89
N PHE A 149 10.23 9.58 10.04
CA PHE A 149 10.02 11.04 10.12
C PHE A 149 9.43 11.46 11.48
N CYS A 150 8.39 10.77 11.96
CA CYS A 150 7.76 11.08 13.25
C CYS A 150 8.75 10.92 14.42
N ARG A 151 9.56 9.87 14.42
CA ARG A 151 10.59 9.67 15.44
C ARG A 151 11.65 10.79 15.40
N ASP A 152 12.14 11.11 14.20
CA ASP A 152 13.22 12.07 14.01
C ASP A 152 12.76 13.51 14.34
N ASN A 153 11.44 13.80 14.27
CA ASN A 153 10.84 15.10 14.56
C ASN A 153 10.01 15.12 15.86
N ASN A 154 10.06 14.07 16.69
CA ASN A 154 9.32 13.93 17.95
C ASN A 154 7.79 14.13 17.81
N VAL A 155 7.22 13.61 16.72
CA VAL A 155 5.76 13.70 16.47
C VAL A 155 5.04 12.52 17.09
N ASP A 156 4.01 12.83 17.90
CA ASP A 156 3.12 11.84 18.51
C ASP A 156 1.83 11.75 17.69
N PHE A 157 1.50 10.55 17.21
CA PHE A 157 0.28 10.29 16.43
C PHE A 157 -1.02 10.57 17.21
N ASN A 158 -0.99 10.49 18.53
CA ASN A 158 -2.18 10.69 19.38
C ASN A 158 -2.38 12.15 19.77
N LYS A 159 -1.36 12.98 19.65
CA LYS A 159 -1.48 14.43 19.89
C LYS A 159 -2.19 15.11 18.72
N LYS A 160 -2.82 16.23 19.03
CA LYS A 160 -3.44 17.09 18.03
C LYS A 160 -2.49 18.19 17.58
N TYR A 161 -2.59 18.52 16.31
CA TYR A 161 -1.82 19.57 15.63
C TYR A 161 -2.74 20.34 14.69
N THR A 162 -2.52 21.65 14.58
CA THR A 162 -3.21 22.41 13.52
C THR A 162 -2.68 22.01 12.15
N VAL A 163 -3.51 22.15 11.12
CA VAL A 163 -3.10 21.90 9.73
C VAL A 163 -1.91 22.78 9.36
N LEU A 164 -1.93 24.07 9.77
CA LEU A 164 -0.83 25.00 9.53
C LEU A 164 0.50 24.51 10.11
N TYR A 165 0.50 24.08 11.38
CA TYR A 165 1.69 23.51 12.02
C TYR A 165 2.19 22.27 11.27
N PHE A 166 1.26 21.37 10.94
CA PHE A 166 1.58 20.13 10.25
C PHE A 166 2.18 20.38 8.85
N LEU A 167 1.58 21.23 8.04
CA LEU A 167 2.10 21.58 6.71
C LEU A 167 3.51 22.17 6.79
N ASN A 168 3.77 23.07 7.77
CA ASN A 168 5.11 23.60 8.00
C ASN A 168 6.12 22.53 8.44
N LEU A 169 5.67 21.54 9.21
CA LEU A 169 6.49 20.42 9.65
C LEU A 169 6.92 19.51 8.49
N VAL A 170 5.98 19.23 7.56
CA VAL A 170 6.20 18.27 6.46
C VAL A 170 6.62 18.92 5.14
N LYS A 171 6.74 20.25 5.06
CA LYS A 171 7.01 21.00 3.81
C LYS A 171 8.26 20.52 3.05
N ASP A 172 9.30 20.08 3.79
CA ASP A 172 10.57 19.61 3.23
C ASP A 172 10.68 18.08 3.27
N SER A 173 9.56 17.35 3.50
CA SER A 173 9.52 15.90 3.60
C SER A 173 9.39 15.22 2.23
N TYR A 174 8.84 14.02 2.19
CA TYR A 174 8.64 13.27 0.94
C TYR A 174 7.65 13.98 0.00
N LYS A 175 8.08 14.27 -1.23
CA LYS A 175 7.36 15.02 -2.28
C LYS A 175 6.93 16.42 -1.83
N PRO A 176 7.88 17.29 -1.50
CA PRO A 176 7.62 18.65 -1.03
C PRO A 176 6.79 19.47 -2.02
N GLU A 177 6.93 19.23 -3.32
CA GLU A 177 6.15 19.89 -4.37
C GLU A 177 4.64 19.70 -4.25
N ILE A 178 4.20 18.59 -3.66
CA ILE A 178 2.77 18.34 -3.40
C ILE A 178 2.30 19.15 -2.18
N ILE A 179 3.09 19.18 -1.13
CA ILE A 179 2.77 19.96 0.08
C ILE A 179 2.74 21.46 -0.25
N GLU A 180 3.65 21.92 -1.09
CA GLU A 180 3.64 23.30 -1.58
C GLU A 180 2.35 23.65 -2.35
N GLN A 181 1.82 22.71 -3.16
CA GLN A 181 0.54 22.92 -3.83
C GLN A 181 -0.62 23.03 -2.83
N VAL A 182 -0.62 22.21 -1.77
CA VAL A 182 -1.63 22.31 -0.70
C VAL A 182 -1.57 23.68 -0.03
N ILE A 183 -0.37 24.15 0.34
CA ILE A 183 -0.16 25.46 0.97
C ILE A 183 -0.68 26.57 0.05
N LYS A 184 -0.30 26.57 -1.22
CA LYS A 184 -0.76 27.56 -2.22
C LYS A 184 -2.28 27.59 -2.42
N GLN A 185 -2.96 26.46 -2.21
CA GLN A 185 -4.41 26.44 -2.29
C GLN A 185 -5.06 27.07 -1.05
N TYR A 186 -4.51 26.86 0.16
CA TYR A 186 -4.99 27.56 1.35
C TYR A 186 -4.77 29.07 1.29
N GLU A 187 -3.69 29.55 0.63
CA GLU A 187 -3.41 30.97 0.46
C GLU A 187 -4.42 31.69 -0.45
N LYS A 188 -5.21 30.94 -1.22
CA LYS A 188 -6.24 31.49 -2.13
C LYS A 188 -7.64 31.60 -1.49
N LEU A 189 -7.81 31.00 -0.32
CA LEU A 189 -9.08 31.02 0.44
C LEU A 189 -9.17 32.21 1.37
#